data_a431cbae065d5be1551f5277f4fb133f
#
_entry.id   a431cbae065d5be1551f5277f4fb133f
#
_cell.length_a   1.000
_cell.length_b   1.000
_cell.length_c   1.000
_cell.angle_alpha   90.00
_cell.angle_beta   90.00
_cell.angle_gamma   90.00
#
_symmetry.space_group_name_H-M   'P 1'
#
loop_
_entity.id
_entity.type
_entity.pdbx_description
1 polymer ?
#
loop_
_entity_poly.entity_id
_entity_poly.type
_entity_poly.pdbx_seq_one_letter_code
_entity_poly.pdbx_strand_id
1 'polypeptide(L)'
;IKEYRTEEIVSYIKEHKEHSKIGILLSGDTGFYSGAKKLKERLTEVCSDQIKIYPGISSLSYLASKVGVSWEDAKILSLHGKDMNFVQTIHRHSKTFLLLGGKDTGRHFYETLLEYGLGDVQVHVGCQMSYEEEKILSGKLYEMKAEDFEGLCAVLVENPSYCKAAGMHLKDEEFLRGKVPMTKSEVRSVSIAELELTEDAIAYDIGAGTGSVSIEIARAGEQIRVYAIEKNPEGVKLIDQNRKKFRTD
;
A
#
# COMPACT_ATOMS: atom_id res chain seq x y z
N ILE A 1 -15.64 28.26 10.24
CA ILE A 1 -14.22 28.44 9.89
C ILE A 1 -13.78 27.34 8.92
N LYS A 2 -12.80 27.63 8.07
CA LYS A 2 -12.15 26.64 7.23
C LYS A 2 -10.80 26.33 7.86
N GLU A 3 -10.73 25.23 8.62
CA GLU A 3 -9.53 24.79 9.31
C GLU A 3 -9.44 23.26 9.28
N TYR A 4 -8.27 22.71 9.13
CA TYR A 4 -8.01 21.26 9.06
C TYR A 4 -7.00 20.78 10.11
N ARG A 5 -6.33 21.68 10.84
CA ARG A 5 -5.43 21.33 11.93
C ARG A 5 -6.22 21.00 13.18
N THR A 6 -6.04 19.79 13.68
CA THR A 6 -6.78 19.26 14.85
C THR A 6 -6.71 20.21 16.06
N GLU A 7 -5.52 20.72 16.38
CA GLU A 7 -5.32 21.56 17.56
C GLU A 7 -6.06 22.90 17.48
N GLU A 8 -6.10 23.51 16.30
CA GLU A 8 -6.83 24.76 16.06
C GLU A 8 -8.35 24.56 16.17
N ILE A 9 -8.86 23.43 15.67
CA ILE A 9 -10.27 23.08 15.83
C ILE A 9 -10.62 22.91 17.30
N VAL A 10 -9.78 22.20 18.06
CA VAL A 10 -9.98 21.99 19.50
C VAL A 10 -9.92 23.31 20.28
N SER A 11 -8.95 24.19 19.95
CA SER A 11 -8.85 25.52 20.57
C SER A 11 -10.09 26.35 20.29
N TYR A 12 -10.54 26.39 19.03
CA TYR A 12 -11.76 27.11 18.66
C TYR A 12 -12.98 26.65 19.49
N ILE A 13 -13.17 25.34 19.65
CA ILE A 13 -14.29 24.80 20.44
C ILE A 13 -14.18 25.18 21.92
N LYS A 14 -12.96 25.20 22.48
CA LYS A 14 -12.74 25.64 23.88
C LYS A 14 -13.07 27.10 24.10
N GLU A 15 -12.81 27.96 23.13
CA GLU A 15 -13.00 29.39 23.18
C GLU A 15 -14.47 29.81 22.95
N HIS A 16 -15.26 28.98 22.24
CA HIS A 16 -16.62 29.29 21.81
C HIS A 16 -17.66 28.39 22.49
N LYS A 17 -17.64 28.40 23.85
CA LYS A 17 -18.57 27.60 24.68
C LYS A 17 -20.02 28.09 24.64
N GLU A 18 -20.27 29.27 24.10
CA GLU A 18 -21.60 29.81 23.87
C GLU A 18 -22.39 29.05 22.80
N HIS A 19 -21.73 28.27 21.95
CA HIS A 19 -22.41 27.46 20.96
C HIS A 19 -22.91 26.14 21.55
N SER A 20 -24.21 25.95 21.54
CA SER A 20 -24.84 24.70 22.02
C SER A 20 -24.64 23.50 21.10
N LYS A 21 -24.31 23.73 19.82
CA LYS A 21 -24.04 22.71 18.80
C LYS A 21 -22.98 23.20 17.82
N ILE A 22 -21.97 22.38 17.61
CA ILE A 22 -20.90 22.63 16.64
C ILE A 22 -20.85 21.47 15.66
N GLY A 23 -20.98 21.74 14.38
CA GLY A 23 -20.81 20.76 13.31
C GLY A 23 -19.40 20.85 12.71
N ILE A 24 -18.72 19.70 12.60
CA ILE A 24 -17.42 19.59 11.94
C ILE A 24 -17.61 18.75 10.69
N LEU A 25 -17.31 19.33 9.53
CA LEU A 25 -17.39 18.66 8.23
C LEU A 25 -16.02 18.14 7.83
N LEU A 26 -15.94 16.85 7.55
CA LEU A 26 -14.75 16.18 7.05
C LEU A 26 -15.00 15.63 5.64
N SER A 27 -13.98 15.61 4.80
CA SER A 27 -14.08 15.03 3.48
C SER A 27 -14.13 13.51 3.56
N GLY A 28 -15.01 12.88 2.78
CA GLY A 28 -15.15 11.43 2.68
C GLY A 28 -15.80 10.78 3.91
N ASP A 29 -15.48 9.54 4.17
CA ASP A 29 -15.96 8.78 5.34
C ASP A 29 -15.05 9.02 6.55
N THR A 30 -15.66 9.23 7.70
CA THR A 30 -14.94 9.50 8.95
C THR A 30 -14.13 8.33 9.47
N GLY A 31 -14.44 7.10 9.06
CA GLY A 31 -13.72 5.87 9.42
C GLY A 31 -12.67 5.44 8.41
N PHE A 32 -12.57 6.12 7.24
CA PHE A 32 -11.71 5.69 6.15
C PHE A 32 -10.53 6.65 5.92
N TYR A 33 -9.37 6.34 6.53
CA TYR A 33 -8.14 7.17 6.45
C TYR A 33 -8.36 8.66 6.70
N SER A 34 -9.32 8.99 7.56
CA SER A 34 -9.73 10.35 7.87
C SER A 34 -9.01 10.90 9.11
N GLY A 35 -8.86 12.22 9.16
CA GLY A 35 -8.43 12.95 10.36
C GLY A 35 -9.40 12.85 11.54
N ALA A 36 -10.61 12.31 11.34
CA ALA A 36 -11.65 12.16 12.35
C ALA A 36 -11.18 11.39 13.60
N LYS A 37 -10.36 10.35 13.43
CA LYS A 37 -9.83 9.54 14.55
C LYS A 37 -9.05 10.42 15.53
N LYS A 38 -8.03 11.12 15.03
CA LYS A 38 -7.19 12.01 15.85
C LYS A 38 -8.01 13.14 16.46
N LEU A 39 -8.92 13.72 15.68
CA LEU A 39 -9.79 14.80 16.14
C LEU A 39 -10.73 14.31 17.25
N LYS A 40 -11.33 13.13 17.11
CA LYS A 40 -12.17 12.53 18.15
C LYS A 40 -11.40 12.31 19.46
N GLU A 41 -10.21 11.73 19.39
CA GLU A 41 -9.34 11.50 20.55
C GLU A 41 -9.11 12.81 21.33
N ARG A 42 -8.76 13.88 20.63
CA ARG A 42 -8.51 15.19 21.24
C ARG A 42 -9.78 15.87 21.75
N LEU A 43 -10.91 15.73 21.06
CA LEU A 43 -12.19 16.30 21.50
C LEU A 43 -12.75 15.55 22.71
N THR A 44 -12.49 14.25 22.84
CA THR A 44 -12.94 13.48 24.02
C THR A 44 -12.33 14.01 25.32
N GLU A 45 -11.13 14.58 25.27
CA GLU A 45 -10.49 15.25 26.43
C GLU A 45 -11.23 16.54 26.85
N VAL A 46 -12.00 17.13 25.95
CA VAL A 46 -12.64 18.46 26.15
C VAL A 46 -14.14 18.36 26.33
N CYS A 47 -14.81 17.42 25.67
CA CYS A 47 -16.27 17.27 25.66
C CYS A 47 -16.67 15.79 25.47
N SER A 48 -16.33 14.93 26.44
CA SER A 48 -16.42 13.47 26.38
C SER A 48 -17.78 12.89 25.98
N ASP A 49 -18.88 13.47 26.42
CA ASP A 49 -20.20 12.82 26.36
C ASP A 49 -21.12 13.31 25.22
N GLN A 50 -20.62 14.19 24.33
CA GLN A 50 -21.49 14.90 23.37
C GLN A 50 -21.06 14.71 21.89
N ILE A 51 -20.05 13.88 21.63
CA ILE A 51 -19.53 13.70 20.26
C ILE A 51 -20.40 12.68 19.53
N LYS A 52 -21.05 13.13 18.45
CA LYS A 52 -21.75 12.24 17.50
C LYS A 52 -20.99 12.22 16.17
N ILE A 53 -20.73 11.02 15.68
CA ILE A 53 -20.07 10.81 14.40
C ILE A 53 -21.09 10.29 13.40
N TYR A 54 -21.12 10.88 12.23
CA TYR A 54 -21.96 10.45 11.11
C TYR A 54 -21.08 9.89 10.01
N PRO A 55 -21.47 8.78 9.36
CA PRO A 55 -20.71 8.22 8.25
C PRO A 55 -20.80 9.12 7.02
N GLY A 56 -19.80 9.00 6.18
CA GLY A 56 -19.78 9.61 4.85
C GLY A 56 -19.54 8.54 3.76
N ILE A 57 -19.33 8.98 2.53
CA ILE A 57 -18.96 8.09 1.43
C ILE A 57 -17.43 8.11 1.28
N SER A 58 -16.80 6.94 1.43
CA SER A 58 -15.36 6.83 1.26
C SER A 58 -14.96 6.97 -0.21
N SER A 59 -13.71 7.38 -0.47
CA SER A 59 -13.16 7.38 -1.84
C SER A 59 -13.19 6.00 -2.49
N LEU A 60 -13.06 4.92 -1.70
CA LEU A 60 -13.22 3.55 -2.16
C LEU A 60 -14.63 3.29 -2.68
N SER A 61 -15.66 3.53 -1.85
CA SER A 61 -17.06 3.31 -2.24
C SER A 61 -17.45 4.19 -3.43
N TYR A 62 -16.95 5.42 -3.45
CA TYR A 62 -17.22 6.36 -4.54
C TYR A 62 -16.61 5.88 -5.86
N LEU A 63 -15.31 5.57 -5.88
CA LEU A 63 -14.63 5.08 -7.09
C LEU A 63 -15.26 3.78 -7.58
N ALA A 64 -15.46 2.81 -6.69
CA ALA A 64 -16.04 1.52 -7.01
C ALA A 64 -17.43 1.65 -7.66
N SER A 65 -18.28 2.54 -7.13
CA SER A 65 -19.61 2.81 -7.72
C SER A 65 -19.52 3.45 -9.11
N LYS A 66 -18.57 4.36 -9.31
CA LYS A 66 -18.37 5.04 -10.62
C LYS A 66 -17.91 4.08 -11.71
N VAL A 67 -17.09 3.09 -11.36
CA VAL A 67 -16.55 2.11 -12.32
C VAL A 67 -17.35 0.80 -12.38
N GLY A 68 -18.36 0.64 -11.51
CA GLY A 68 -19.23 -0.54 -11.49
C GLY A 68 -18.55 -1.81 -10.95
N VAL A 69 -17.55 -1.67 -10.07
CA VAL A 69 -16.77 -2.78 -9.51
C VAL A 69 -17.12 -2.98 -8.04
N SER A 70 -17.40 -4.22 -7.63
CA SER A 70 -17.53 -4.60 -6.22
C SER A 70 -16.15 -4.54 -5.53
N TRP A 71 -16.10 -4.06 -4.29
CA TRP A 71 -14.87 -3.89 -3.53
C TRP A 71 -14.80 -4.71 -2.23
N GLU A 72 -15.78 -5.55 -1.95
CA GLU A 72 -15.88 -6.35 -0.72
C GLU A 72 -14.70 -7.32 -0.51
N ASP A 73 -14.08 -7.76 -1.60
CA ASP A 73 -12.89 -8.63 -1.64
C ASP A 73 -11.58 -7.86 -1.87
N ALA A 74 -11.61 -6.53 -1.85
CA ALA A 74 -10.43 -5.72 -2.10
C ALA A 74 -9.52 -5.61 -0.86
N LYS A 75 -8.23 -5.83 -1.04
CA LYS A 75 -7.21 -5.41 -0.07
C LYS A 75 -7.06 -3.90 -0.13
N ILE A 76 -7.02 -3.25 1.04
CA ILE A 76 -6.98 -1.79 1.12
C ILE A 76 -5.62 -1.34 1.65
N LEU A 77 -4.96 -0.46 0.91
CA LEU A 77 -3.68 0.15 1.26
C LEU A 77 -3.77 1.68 1.21
N SER A 78 -2.87 2.33 1.93
CA SER A 78 -2.65 3.76 1.82
C SER A 78 -1.15 4.03 1.69
N LEU A 79 -0.74 4.58 0.55
CA LEU A 79 0.63 5.01 0.31
C LEU A 79 0.89 6.43 0.81
N HIS A 80 -0.11 7.06 1.44
CA HIS A 80 0.02 8.42 1.96
C HIS A 80 1.00 8.46 3.14
N GLY A 81 2.21 8.97 2.90
CA GLY A 81 3.24 9.14 3.91
C GLY A 81 3.84 7.84 4.46
N LYS A 82 3.67 6.73 3.75
CA LYS A 82 4.21 5.43 4.13
C LYS A 82 4.88 4.76 2.95
N ASP A 83 6.04 4.20 3.22
CA ASP A 83 6.70 3.25 2.33
C ASP A 83 6.09 1.87 2.60
N MET A 84 5.39 1.31 1.61
CA MET A 84 4.65 0.06 1.74
C MET A 84 4.88 -0.81 0.51
N ASN A 85 4.98 -2.11 0.75
CA ASN A 85 5.09 -3.14 -0.28
C ASN A 85 3.74 -3.31 -1.01
N PHE A 86 3.46 -2.49 -2.01
CA PHE A 86 2.22 -2.56 -2.77
C PHE A 86 2.31 -3.53 -3.96
N VAL A 87 3.50 -3.77 -4.50
CA VAL A 87 3.72 -4.70 -5.62
C VAL A 87 3.34 -6.12 -5.21
N GLN A 88 3.85 -6.58 -4.06
CA GLN A 88 3.54 -7.91 -3.54
C GLN A 88 2.05 -8.03 -3.20
N THR A 89 1.45 -6.99 -2.62
CA THR A 89 0.02 -7.00 -2.32
C THR A 89 -0.81 -7.14 -3.60
N ILE A 90 -0.53 -6.34 -4.64
CA ILE A 90 -1.22 -6.44 -5.93
C ILE A 90 -0.97 -7.81 -6.59
N HIS A 91 0.25 -8.35 -6.46
CA HIS A 91 0.56 -9.67 -7.00
C HIS A 91 -0.23 -10.80 -6.31
N ARG A 92 -0.55 -10.66 -5.03
CA ARG A 92 -1.21 -11.71 -4.21
C ARG A 92 -2.73 -11.60 -4.13
N HIS A 93 -3.30 -10.47 -4.47
CA HIS A 93 -4.74 -10.23 -4.36
C HIS A 93 -5.39 -9.98 -5.72
N SER A 94 -6.61 -10.53 -5.88
CA SER A 94 -7.43 -10.30 -7.08
C SER A 94 -7.80 -8.84 -7.25
N LYS A 95 -7.93 -8.13 -6.12
CA LYS A 95 -8.35 -6.74 -6.07
C LYS A 95 -7.57 -5.98 -4.99
N THR A 96 -7.07 -4.80 -5.31
CA THR A 96 -6.36 -3.94 -4.36
C THR A 96 -6.79 -2.49 -4.56
N PHE A 97 -7.22 -1.85 -3.48
CA PHE A 97 -7.50 -0.42 -3.48
C PHE A 97 -6.37 0.33 -2.79
N LEU A 98 -5.91 1.43 -3.41
CA LEU A 98 -4.81 2.25 -2.91
C LEU A 98 -5.21 3.73 -2.88
N LEU A 99 -4.87 4.40 -1.78
CA LEU A 99 -4.84 5.85 -1.71
C LEU A 99 -3.43 6.32 -2.08
N LEU A 100 -3.33 7.04 -3.19
CA LEU A 100 -2.11 7.69 -3.62
C LEU A 100 -2.07 9.09 -3.01
N GLY A 101 -1.10 9.36 -2.15
CA GLY A 101 -0.94 10.64 -1.49
C GLY A 101 0.46 11.21 -1.71
N GLY A 102 0.56 12.50 -2.05
CA GLY A 102 1.83 13.17 -2.28
C GLY A 102 2.15 13.39 -3.76
N LYS A 103 3.11 14.28 -4.01
CA LYS A 103 3.37 14.84 -5.35
C LYS A 103 3.88 13.80 -6.35
N ASP A 104 4.65 12.81 -5.88
CA ASP A 104 5.33 11.84 -6.75
C ASP A 104 4.84 10.40 -6.57
N THR A 105 3.91 10.17 -5.63
CA THR A 105 3.44 8.81 -5.27
C THR A 105 2.75 8.11 -6.45
N GLY A 106 1.98 8.84 -7.24
CA GLY A 106 1.29 8.29 -8.40
C GLY A 106 2.25 7.85 -9.50
N ARG A 107 3.25 8.67 -9.81
CA ARG A 107 4.31 8.32 -10.78
C ARG A 107 5.10 7.11 -10.30
N HIS A 108 5.51 7.10 -9.04
CA HIS A 108 6.22 5.97 -8.44
C HIS A 108 5.41 4.67 -8.51
N PHE A 109 4.12 4.73 -8.16
CA PHE A 109 3.19 3.60 -8.29
C PHE A 109 3.17 3.05 -9.73
N TYR A 110 2.96 3.91 -10.72
CA TYR A 110 2.90 3.53 -12.14
C TYR A 110 4.21 2.89 -12.63
N GLU A 111 5.33 3.57 -12.42
CA GLU A 111 6.64 3.13 -12.88
C GLU A 111 7.07 1.81 -12.21
N THR A 112 6.84 1.69 -10.91
CA THR A 112 7.16 0.48 -10.15
C THR A 112 6.37 -0.73 -10.64
N LEU A 113 5.05 -0.61 -10.83
CA LEU A 113 4.26 -1.73 -11.33
C LEU A 113 4.72 -2.21 -12.72
N LEU A 114 5.10 -1.29 -13.61
CA LEU A 114 5.69 -1.65 -14.91
C LEU A 114 7.04 -2.34 -14.75
N GLU A 115 7.90 -1.83 -13.87
CA GLU A 115 9.23 -2.42 -13.59
C GLU A 115 9.11 -3.86 -13.08
N TYR A 116 8.08 -4.17 -12.28
CA TYR A 116 7.82 -5.51 -11.74
C TYR A 116 6.91 -6.38 -12.63
N GLY A 117 6.68 -5.98 -13.89
CA GLY A 117 5.93 -6.76 -14.86
C GLY A 117 4.44 -6.93 -14.53
N LEU A 118 3.83 -5.91 -13.92
CA LEU A 118 2.40 -5.85 -13.62
C LEU A 118 1.63 -4.92 -14.58
N GLY A 119 2.15 -4.69 -15.78
CA GLY A 119 1.51 -3.82 -16.78
C GLY A 119 0.14 -4.31 -17.27
N ASP A 120 -0.16 -5.60 -17.18
CA ASP A 120 -1.41 -6.20 -17.65
C ASP A 120 -2.59 -6.09 -16.65
N VAL A 121 -2.37 -5.58 -15.44
CA VAL A 121 -3.45 -5.40 -14.47
C VAL A 121 -4.46 -4.36 -14.98
N GLN A 122 -5.73 -4.57 -14.70
CA GLN A 122 -6.76 -3.57 -14.92
C GLN A 122 -6.71 -2.53 -13.82
N VAL A 123 -6.71 -1.26 -14.19
CA VAL A 123 -6.61 -0.16 -13.23
C VAL A 123 -7.76 0.82 -13.44
N HIS A 124 -8.37 1.23 -12.34
CA HIS A 124 -9.35 2.30 -12.28
C HIS A 124 -8.79 3.41 -11.41
N VAL A 125 -8.58 4.57 -12.00
CA VAL A 125 -8.00 5.75 -11.32
C VAL A 125 -9.07 6.80 -11.15
N GLY A 126 -9.26 7.27 -9.91
CA GLY A 126 -10.11 8.42 -9.60
C GLY A 126 -9.26 9.53 -9.00
N CYS A 127 -9.09 10.64 -9.72
CA CYS A 127 -8.38 11.82 -9.26
C CYS A 127 -9.34 12.97 -9.01
N GLN A 128 -9.08 13.76 -7.96
CA GLN A 128 -9.92 14.91 -7.56
C GLN A 128 -11.42 14.56 -7.45
N MET A 129 -11.72 13.36 -6.96
CA MET A 129 -13.09 12.85 -6.88
C MET A 129 -13.97 13.77 -6.03
N SER A 130 -15.18 14.04 -6.53
CA SER A 130 -16.16 14.99 -5.98
C SER A 130 -15.78 16.49 -6.07
N TYR A 131 -14.70 16.83 -6.77
CA TYR A 131 -14.36 18.21 -7.14
C TYR A 131 -14.72 18.48 -8.60
N GLU A 132 -14.65 19.75 -9.00
CA GLU A 132 -14.96 20.15 -10.39
C GLU A 132 -14.00 19.51 -11.41
N GLU A 133 -12.76 19.26 -11.00
CA GLU A 133 -11.73 18.64 -11.82
C GLU A 133 -11.72 17.10 -11.72
N GLU A 134 -12.84 16.49 -11.32
CA GLU A 134 -12.94 15.02 -11.20
C GLU A 134 -12.56 14.34 -12.52
N LYS A 135 -11.59 13.43 -12.44
CA LYS A 135 -11.16 12.59 -13.55
C LYS A 135 -11.22 11.12 -13.13
N ILE A 136 -11.97 10.30 -13.89
CA ILE A 136 -12.02 8.86 -13.69
C ILE A 136 -11.61 8.17 -14.97
N LEU A 137 -10.59 7.32 -14.89
CA LEU A 137 -10.04 6.56 -16.00
C LEU A 137 -10.04 5.08 -15.67
N SER A 138 -10.19 4.25 -16.70
CA SER A 138 -10.12 2.80 -16.59
C SER A 138 -9.40 2.23 -17.81
N GLY A 139 -8.49 1.29 -17.58
CA GLY A 139 -7.72 0.64 -18.65
C GLY A 139 -6.67 -0.29 -18.07
N LYS A 140 -5.93 -0.95 -18.93
CA LYS A 140 -4.74 -1.69 -18.51
C LYS A 140 -3.62 -0.71 -18.20
N LEU A 141 -2.82 -1.04 -17.19
CA LEU A 141 -1.76 -0.13 -16.73
C LEU A 141 -0.80 0.28 -17.86
N TYR A 142 -0.42 -0.65 -18.75
CA TYR A 142 0.50 -0.35 -19.87
C TYR A 142 -0.13 0.60 -20.92
N GLU A 143 -1.45 0.79 -20.93
CA GLU A 143 -2.17 1.73 -21.81
C GLU A 143 -2.26 3.14 -21.21
N MET A 144 -1.93 3.29 -19.92
CA MET A 144 -1.96 4.55 -19.19
C MET A 144 -0.61 5.26 -19.21
N LYS A 145 -0.58 6.46 -18.66
CA LYS A 145 0.61 7.31 -18.51
C LYS A 145 0.80 7.69 -17.04
N ALA A 146 2.03 8.01 -16.66
CA ALA A 146 2.33 8.46 -15.30
C ALA A 146 1.49 9.67 -14.86
N GLU A 147 1.20 10.58 -15.79
CA GLU A 147 0.39 11.79 -15.58
C GLU A 147 -1.07 11.48 -15.19
N ASP A 148 -1.57 10.30 -15.51
CA ASP A 148 -2.93 9.87 -15.15
C ASP A 148 -3.09 9.59 -13.65
N PHE A 149 -1.97 9.49 -12.93
CA PHE A 149 -1.92 9.21 -11.49
C PHE A 149 -1.49 10.43 -10.66
N GLU A 150 -1.38 11.61 -11.26
CA GLU A 150 -0.92 12.81 -10.57
C GLU A 150 -2.03 13.48 -9.75
N GLY A 151 -1.65 13.98 -8.58
CA GLY A 151 -2.54 14.72 -7.68
C GLY A 151 -3.16 13.86 -6.57
N LEU A 152 -4.36 14.27 -6.13
CA LEU A 152 -5.11 13.53 -5.10
C LEU A 152 -5.89 12.39 -5.76
N CYS A 153 -5.26 11.24 -5.87
CA CYS A 153 -5.83 10.09 -6.56
C CYS A 153 -6.06 8.90 -5.63
N ALA A 154 -7.07 8.12 -5.97
CA ALA A 154 -7.27 6.76 -5.48
C ALA A 154 -7.30 5.79 -6.67
N VAL A 155 -6.85 4.57 -6.44
CA VAL A 155 -6.72 3.56 -7.48
C VAL A 155 -7.35 2.26 -7.01
N LEU A 156 -8.14 1.62 -7.87
CA LEU A 156 -8.61 0.26 -7.71
C LEU A 156 -7.95 -0.59 -8.79
N VAL A 157 -7.17 -1.58 -8.38
CA VAL A 157 -6.46 -2.51 -9.27
C VAL A 157 -7.17 -3.86 -9.24
N GLU A 158 -7.49 -4.40 -10.42
CA GLU A 158 -7.95 -5.77 -10.58
C GLU A 158 -6.84 -6.60 -11.26
N ASN A 159 -6.39 -7.66 -10.60
CA ASN A 159 -5.36 -8.55 -11.10
C ASN A 159 -5.94 -9.94 -11.37
N PRO A 160 -6.31 -10.26 -12.62
CA PRO A 160 -6.87 -11.57 -12.95
C PRO A 160 -5.84 -12.71 -12.83
N SER A 161 -4.55 -12.36 -12.85
CA SER A 161 -3.42 -13.29 -12.76
C SER A 161 -2.74 -13.27 -11.39
N TYR A 162 -3.48 -12.94 -10.34
CA TYR A 162 -2.91 -12.91 -9.00
C TYR A 162 -2.41 -14.28 -8.52
N CYS A 163 -1.39 -14.27 -7.68
CA CYS A 163 -0.77 -15.48 -7.17
C CYS A 163 -1.67 -16.15 -6.11
N LYS A 164 -2.22 -17.32 -6.43
CA LYS A 164 -3.04 -18.12 -5.50
C LYS A 164 -2.22 -19.04 -4.59
N ALA A 165 -0.90 -19.06 -4.74
CA ALA A 165 -0.05 -19.95 -3.97
C ALA A 165 -0.08 -19.59 -2.48
N ALA A 166 -0.42 -20.55 -1.65
CA ALA A 166 -0.39 -20.42 -0.19
C ALA A 166 1.04 -20.60 0.38
N GLY A 167 1.95 -21.21 -0.39
CA GLY A 167 3.32 -21.50 0.05
C GLY A 167 4.30 -20.39 -0.35
N MET A 168 5.30 -20.19 0.49
CA MET A 168 6.39 -19.23 0.26
C MET A 168 7.62 -19.88 -0.35
N HIS A 169 7.70 -21.20 -0.26
CA HIS A 169 8.87 -21.97 -0.69
C HIS A 169 9.06 -21.92 -2.20
N LEU A 170 10.25 -21.54 -2.62
CA LEU A 170 10.69 -21.49 -4.02
C LEU A 170 11.74 -22.57 -4.26
N LYS A 171 11.65 -23.24 -5.39
CA LYS A 171 12.66 -24.21 -5.79
C LYS A 171 13.94 -23.51 -6.24
N ASP A 172 15.07 -24.20 -6.11
CA ASP A 172 16.37 -23.65 -6.52
C ASP A 172 16.42 -23.25 -8.02
N GLU A 173 15.70 -23.97 -8.87
CA GLU A 173 15.65 -23.75 -10.31
C GLU A 173 14.88 -22.47 -10.69
N GLU A 174 14.07 -21.96 -9.77
CA GLU A 174 13.29 -20.75 -10.02
C GLU A 174 14.14 -19.48 -9.88
N PHE A 175 15.26 -19.54 -9.15
CA PHE A 175 16.14 -18.39 -8.97
C PHE A 175 17.06 -18.17 -10.16
N LEU A 176 17.29 -16.89 -10.49
CA LEU A 176 18.39 -16.50 -11.35
C LEU A 176 19.70 -16.72 -10.59
N ARG A 177 20.62 -17.45 -11.21
CA ARG A 177 21.88 -17.90 -10.60
C ARG A 177 23.08 -17.44 -11.41
N GLY A 178 24.19 -17.25 -10.73
CA GLY A 178 25.51 -16.96 -11.31
C GLY A 178 26.58 -17.80 -10.62
N LYS A 179 27.76 -17.23 -10.46
CA LYS A 179 28.88 -17.86 -9.75
C LYS A 179 28.78 -17.71 -8.22
N VAL A 180 27.89 -16.86 -7.74
CA VAL A 180 27.68 -16.63 -6.32
C VAL A 180 26.96 -17.84 -5.71
N PRO A 181 27.41 -18.35 -4.54
CA PRO A 181 26.74 -19.44 -3.84
C PRO A 181 25.28 -19.10 -3.51
N MET A 182 24.43 -20.11 -3.49
CA MET A 182 23.03 -19.99 -3.10
C MET A 182 22.70 -21.05 -2.04
N THR A 183 22.02 -20.66 -0.98
CA THR A 183 21.49 -21.59 0.04
C THR A 183 20.45 -22.52 -0.60
N LYS A 184 20.63 -23.82 -0.38
CA LYS A 184 19.73 -24.85 -0.94
C LYS A 184 18.32 -24.74 -0.34
N SER A 185 17.32 -25.12 -1.13
CA SER A 185 15.91 -24.96 -0.80
C SER A 185 15.53 -25.55 0.55
N GLU A 186 16.03 -26.75 0.88
CA GLU A 186 15.73 -27.43 2.14
C GLU A 186 16.34 -26.68 3.34
N VAL A 187 17.59 -26.23 3.21
CA VAL A 187 18.28 -25.45 4.26
C VAL A 187 17.57 -24.10 4.43
N ARG A 188 17.21 -23.46 3.34
CA ARG A 188 16.51 -22.19 3.33
C ARG A 188 15.16 -22.28 4.04
N SER A 189 14.37 -23.31 3.74
CA SER A 189 13.07 -23.56 4.39
C SER A 189 13.19 -23.74 5.89
N VAL A 190 14.16 -24.54 6.34
CA VAL A 190 14.39 -24.75 7.79
C VAL A 190 14.85 -23.45 8.43
N SER A 191 15.82 -22.75 7.84
CA SER A 191 16.33 -21.50 8.39
C SER A 191 15.25 -20.44 8.56
N ILE A 192 14.34 -20.29 7.58
CA ILE A 192 13.24 -19.31 7.64
C ILE A 192 12.20 -19.73 8.68
N ALA A 193 11.90 -21.03 8.79
CA ALA A 193 10.97 -21.53 9.81
C ALA A 193 11.46 -21.25 11.24
N GLU A 194 12.77 -21.42 11.48
CA GLU A 194 13.40 -21.17 12.79
C GLU A 194 13.49 -19.66 13.15
N LEU A 195 13.28 -18.77 12.19
CA LEU A 195 13.24 -17.32 12.47
C LEU A 195 11.96 -16.86 13.16
N GLU A 196 10.91 -17.69 13.19
CA GLU A 196 9.61 -17.37 13.81
C GLU A 196 9.10 -15.96 13.46
N LEU A 197 9.09 -15.63 12.14
CA LEU A 197 8.80 -14.29 11.65
C LEU A 197 7.38 -13.82 12.03
N THR A 198 7.28 -12.60 12.55
CA THR A 198 6.00 -11.90 12.72
C THR A 198 5.59 -11.19 11.42
N GLU A 199 4.31 -10.78 11.30
CA GLU A 199 3.79 -10.11 10.09
C GLU A 199 4.52 -8.81 9.73
N ASP A 200 5.12 -8.13 10.72
CA ASP A 200 5.83 -6.85 10.62
C ASP A 200 7.34 -6.98 10.88
N ALA A 201 7.90 -8.18 10.76
CA ALA A 201 9.30 -8.46 11.04
C ALA A 201 10.24 -7.60 10.19
N ILE A 202 11.37 -7.21 10.79
CA ILE A 202 12.51 -6.61 10.10
C ILE A 202 13.65 -7.59 10.12
N ALA A 203 14.08 -8.08 8.96
CA ALA A 203 15.14 -9.05 8.80
C ALA A 203 16.39 -8.44 8.13
N TYR A 204 17.56 -8.88 8.57
CA TYR A 204 18.84 -8.54 7.95
C TYR A 204 19.50 -9.82 7.45
N ASP A 205 19.67 -9.94 6.13
CA ASP A 205 20.35 -11.05 5.47
C ASP A 205 21.77 -10.60 5.09
N ILE A 206 22.75 -10.98 5.92
CA ILE A 206 24.15 -10.56 5.77
C ILE A 206 24.92 -11.61 4.98
N GLY A 207 25.41 -11.24 3.80
CA GLY A 207 25.97 -12.16 2.82
C GLY A 207 24.89 -12.81 1.96
N ALA A 208 23.92 -12.03 1.53
CA ALA A 208 22.70 -12.50 0.88
C ALA A 208 22.90 -13.29 -0.42
N GLY A 209 24.08 -13.22 -1.03
CA GLY A 209 24.42 -13.98 -2.21
C GLY A 209 23.49 -13.71 -3.39
N THR A 210 22.70 -14.70 -3.79
CA THR A 210 21.66 -14.55 -4.84
C THR A 210 20.38 -13.88 -4.37
N GLY A 211 20.27 -13.61 -3.05
CA GLY A 211 19.05 -13.09 -2.43
C GLY A 211 17.99 -14.15 -2.16
N SER A 212 18.30 -15.44 -2.28
CA SER A 212 17.28 -16.47 -2.18
C SER A 212 16.61 -16.55 -0.80
N VAL A 213 17.36 -16.35 0.28
CA VAL A 213 16.81 -16.27 1.66
C VAL A 213 16.03 -14.99 1.84
N SER A 214 16.61 -13.84 1.45
CA SER A 214 15.95 -12.53 1.52
C SER A 214 14.59 -12.52 0.84
N ILE A 215 14.49 -13.10 -0.36
CA ILE A 215 13.25 -13.13 -1.15
C ILE A 215 12.20 -14.02 -0.49
N GLU A 216 12.54 -15.19 0.00
CA GLU A 216 11.57 -16.03 0.70
C GLU A 216 11.11 -15.39 2.03
N ILE A 217 12.00 -14.73 2.78
CA ILE A 217 11.62 -13.95 3.96
C ILE A 217 10.63 -12.83 3.57
N ALA A 218 10.95 -12.04 2.52
CA ALA A 218 10.06 -10.96 2.06
C ALA A 218 8.69 -11.50 1.59
N ARG A 219 8.65 -12.70 1.05
CA ARG A 219 7.41 -13.38 0.65
C ARG A 219 6.62 -13.97 1.83
N ALA A 220 7.21 -14.05 3.02
CA ALA A 220 6.54 -14.60 4.20
C ALA A 220 5.39 -13.71 4.69
N GLY A 221 5.46 -12.40 4.50
CA GLY A 221 4.39 -11.47 4.88
C GLY A 221 4.44 -10.17 4.09
N GLU A 222 3.28 -9.52 3.93
CA GLU A 222 3.15 -8.28 3.15
C GLU A 222 3.76 -7.05 3.85
N GLN A 223 4.02 -7.12 5.16
CA GLN A 223 4.61 -6.05 5.95
C GLN A 223 6.05 -6.33 6.38
N ILE A 224 6.59 -7.50 6.02
CA ILE A 224 7.97 -7.87 6.34
C ILE A 224 8.93 -7.01 5.51
N ARG A 225 9.96 -6.49 6.18
CA ARG A 225 11.05 -5.74 5.54
C ARG A 225 12.34 -6.52 5.63
N VAL A 226 13.04 -6.64 4.50
CA VAL A 226 14.32 -7.37 4.45
C VAL A 226 15.42 -6.44 3.93
N TYR A 227 16.50 -6.37 4.69
CA TYR A 227 17.72 -5.70 4.28
C TYR A 227 18.73 -6.74 3.83
N ALA A 228 18.83 -6.95 2.52
CA ALA A 228 19.79 -7.85 1.90
C ALA A 228 21.14 -7.14 1.74
N ILE A 229 22.18 -7.62 2.42
CA ILE A 229 23.52 -7.02 2.41
C ILE A 229 24.48 -7.99 1.71
N GLU A 230 25.07 -7.54 0.59
CA GLU A 230 25.97 -8.32 -0.21
C GLU A 230 27.15 -7.45 -0.71
N LYS A 231 28.38 -7.97 -0.59
CA LYS A 231 29.60 -7.25 -1.01
C LYS A 231 30.00 -7.53 -2.47
N ASN A 232 29.57 -8.70 -3.00
CA ASN A 232 29.90 -9.10 -4.36
C ASN A 232 28.96 -8.39 -5.34
N PRO A 233 29.46 -7.58 -6.32
CA PRO A 233 28.62 -6.90 -7.30
C PRO A 233 27.74 -7.84 -8.14
N GLU A 234 28.20 -9.06 -8.44
CA GLU A 234 27.39 -10.08 -9.12
C GLU A 234 26.20 -10.50 -8.25
N GLY A 235 26.43 -10.68 -6.94
CA GLY A 235 25.38 -11.02 -5.99
C GLY A 235 24.35 -9.89 -5.87
N VAL A 236 24.79 -8.63 -5.74
CA VAL A 236 23.90 -7.46 -5.70
C VAL A 236 23.01 -7.41 -6.94
N LYS A 237 23.57 -7.64 -8.13
CA LYS A 237 22.82 -7.69 -9.39
C LYS A 237 21.78 -8.83 -9.39
N LEU A 238 22.17 -10.01 -8.89
CA LEU A 238 21.27 -11.16 -8.80
C LEU A 238 20.13 -10.92 -7.81
N ILE A 239 20.40 -10.29 -6.68
CA ILE A 239 19.36 -9.88 -5.72
C ILE A 239 18.34 -8.98 -6.42
N ASP A 240 18.78 -7.93 -7.12
CA ASP A 240 17.89 -7.01 -7.82
C ASP A 240 17.06 -7.73 -8.91
N GLN A 241 17.67 -8.60 -9.68
CA GLN A 241 16.97 -9.37 -10.71
C GLN A 241 15.95 -10.35 -10.11
N ASN A 242 16.32 -11.03 -9.04
CA ASN A 242 15.44 -11.99 -8.37
C ASN A 242 14.28 -11.29 -7.65
N ARG A 243 14.51 -10.15 -6.95
CA ARG A 243 13.41 -9.40 -6.31
C ARG A 243 12.35 -8.96 -7.34
N LYS A 244 12.77 -8.50 -8.53
CA LYS A 244 11.86 -8.14 -9.61
C LYS A 244 11.11 -9.37 -10.15
N LYS A 245 11.82 -10.47 -10.37
CA LYS A 245 11.21 -11.73 -10.84
C LYS A 245 10.14 -12.25 -9.88
N PHE A 246 10.39 -12.18 -8.58
CA PHE A 246 9.48 -12.68 -7.55
C PHE A 246 8.54 -11.61 -6.98
N ARG A 247 8.60 -10.38 -7.52
CA ARG A 247 7.72 -9.27 -7.16
C ARG A 247 7.76 -8.95 -5.67
N THR A 248 8.96 -8.84 -5.13
CA THR A 248 9.25 -8.40 -3.76
C THR A 248 9.95 -7.05 -3.84
N ASP A 249 9.21 -5.96 -3.64
CA ASP A 249 9.69 -4.57 -3.68
C ASP A 249 10.18 -4.05 -2.33
#